data_4588ff28ea6ec47b6276fc8714c9260c
#
_entry.id   4588ff28ea6ec47b6276fc8714c9260c
#
_cell.length_a   1.000
_cell.length_b   1.000
_cell.length_c   1.000
_cell.angle_alpha   90.00
_cell.angle_beta   90.00
_cell.angle_gamma   90.00
#
_symmetry.space_group_name_H-M   'P 1'
#
loop_
_entity.id
_entity.type
_entity.pdbx_description
1 polymer ?
#
loop_
_entity_poly.entity_id
_entity_poly.type
_entity_poly.pdbx_seq_one_letter_code
_entity_poly.pdbx_strand_id
1 'polypeptide(L)'
;TSGLISSIADACQPLGLSLNAGIGTIVQDFWNLNHSYKSAVHALEYRFFFPHQNIFDGREALGSDLSVADFSDTKEDELIRLLCKKDTSAIDLWFQNFSDWLTQKFRTKNFAFIQIYSLLGRILKFFYELNLDTHDLEAKILYVYNHINEFHNTEELCQWLKDLCHLLCRKLDSSMNDYHQKLCEL
;
A
#
# COMPACT_ATOMS: atom_id res chain seq x y z
N THR A 1 -21.57 -23.53 1.03
CA THR A 1 -21.47 -22.07 0.70
C THR A 1 -20.46 -21.86 -0.43
N SER A 2 -19.24 -22.45 -0.36
CA SER A 2 -18.20 -22.25 -1.38
C SER A 2 -18.63 -22.74 -2.77
N GLY A 3 -19.36 -23.89 -2.90
CA GLY A 3 -19.84 -24.39 -4.18
C GLY A 3 -20.81 -23.46 -4.91
N LEU A 4 -21.69 -22.77 -4.18
CA LEU A 4 -22.59 -21.78 -4.75
C LEU A 4 -21.84 -20.57 -5.28
N ILE A 5 -20.84 -20.08 -4.53
CA ILE A 5 -20.01 -18.94 -4.93
C ILE A 5 -19.22 -19.28 -6.20
N SER A 6 -18.63 -20.47 -6.28
CA SER A 6 -17.91 -20.93 -7.47
C SER A 6 -18.82 -20.98 -8.71
N SER A 7 -20.06 -21.52 -8.56
CA SER A 7 -21.02 -21.59 -9.68
C SER A 7 -21.44 -20.19 -10.17
N ILE A 8 -21.58 -19.23 -9.26
CA ILE A 8 -21.87 -17.82 -9.62
C ILE A 8 -20.66 -17.19 -10.32
N ALA A 9 -19.44 -17.44 -9.82
CA ALA A 9 -18.21 -16.92 -10.42
C ALA A 9 -18.04 -17.44 -11.85
N ASP A 10 -18.27 -18.74 -12.08
CA ASP A 10 -18.22 -19.37 -13.41
C ASP A 10 -19.25 -18.75 -14.38
N ALA A 11 -20.43 -18.41 -13.88
CA ALA A 11 -21.46 -17.74 -14.67
C ALA A 11 -21.13 -16.26 -14.99
N CYS A 12 -20.35 -15.58 -14.15
CA CYS A 12 -19.91 -14.20 -14.35
C CYS A 12 -18.72 -14.08 -15.31
N GLN A 13 -17.86 -15.07 -15.38
CA GLN A 13 -16.64 -15.07 -16.18
C GLN A 13 -16.87 -14.79 -17.68
N PRO A 14 -17.87 -15.41 -18.36
CA PRO A 14 -18.14 -15.12 -19.78
C PRO A 14 -18.61 -13.68 -20.03
N LEU A 15 -19.09 -12.99 -19.00
CA LEU A 15 -19.55 -11.60 -19.05
C LEU A 15 -18.41 -10.59 -18.79
N GLY A 16 -17.17 -11.05 -18.57
CA GLY A 16 -16.05 -10.21 -18.21
C GLY A 16 -16.16 -9.62 -16.79
N LEU A 17 -16.99 -10.19 -15.93
CA LEU A 17 -17.19 -9.73 -14.57
C LEU A 17 -16.37 -10.56 -13.58
N SER A 18 -15.65 -9.88 -12.68
CA SER A 18 -14.98 -10.50 -11.55
C SER A 18 -15.89 -10.50 -10.32
N LEU A 19 -16.03 -11.66 -9.67
CA LEU A 19 -16.80 -11.80 -8.44
C LEU A 19 -15.86 -11.88 -7.25
N ASN A 20 -16.07 -11.03 -6.24
CA ASN A 20 -15.44 -11.15 -4.94
C ASN A 20 -16.51 -11.44 -3.88
N ALA A 21 -16.27 -12.42 -3.02
CA ALA A 21 -17.21 -12.85 -2.00
C ALA A 21 -16.60 -12.83 -0.60
N GLY A 22 -17.26 -12.16 0.34
CA GLY A 22 -16.96 -12.23 1.76
C GLY A 22 -17.91 -13.20 2.46
N ILE A 23 -17.35 -14.10 3.27
CA ILE A 23 -18.13 -15.03 4.09
C ILE A 23 -18.08 -14.53 5.53
N GLY A 24 -19.27 -14.23 6.10
CA GLY A 24 -19.40 -13.81 7.49
C GLY A 24 -19.26 -14.97 8.48
N THR A 25 -19.03 -14.62 9.73
CA THR A 25 -19.03 -15.59 10.84
C THR A 25 -20.41 -16.23 11.01
N ILE A 26 -20.44 -17.51 11.36
CA ILE A 26 -21.67 -18.23 11.65
C ILE A 26 -22.26 -17.69 12.95
N VAL A 27 -23.55 -17.31 12.92
CA VAL A 27 -24.28 -16.87 14.09
C VAL A 27 -25.47 -17.80 14.33
N GLN A 28 -25.83 -18.04 15.59
CA GLN A 28 -26.94 -18.93 15.96
C GLN A 28 -28.27 -18.21 16.02
N ASP A 29 -28.24 -16.91 16.35
CA ASP A 29 -29.43 -16.10 16.56
C ASP A 29 -29.64 -15.09 15.43
N PHE A 30 -30.87 -14.91 15.01
CA PHE A 30 -31.27 -13.91 14.02
C PHE A 30 -30.80 -12.49 14.38
N TRP A 31 -30.84 -12.13 15.65
CA TRP A 31 -30.42 -10.82 16.16
C TRP A 31 -28.94 -10.53 15.92
N ASN A 32 -28.14 -11.58 15.72
CA ASN A 32 -26.70 -11.49 15.45
C ASN A 32 -26.34 -11.46 13.96
N LEU A 33 -27.35 -11.46 13.04
CA LEU A 33 -27.10 -11.38 11.59
C LEU A 33 -26.28 -10.14 11.19
N ASN A 34 -26.50 -9.01 11.88
CA ASN A 34 -25.70 -7.81 11.64
C ASN A 34 -24.21 -8.03 11.93
N HIS A 35 -23.88 -8.85 12.92
CA HIS A 35 -22.49 -9.22 13.22
C HIS A 35 -21.88 -10.07 12.09
N SER A 36 -22.63 -11.08 11.61
CA SER A 36 -22.20 -11.89 10.46
C SER A 36 -22.01 -11.04 9.20
N TYR A 37 -22.94 -10.13 8.92
CA TYR A 37 -22.82 -9.22 7.78
C TYR A 37 -21.57 -8.31 7.87
N LYS A 38 -21.35 -7.68 9.03
CA LYS A 38 -20.15 -6.85 9.26
C LYS A 38 -18.87 -7.64 9.11
N SER A 39 -18.84 -8.88 9.59
CA SER A 39 -17.70 -9.80 9.42
C SER A 39 -17.45 -10.11 7.95
N ALA A 40 -18.51 -10.33 7.14
CA ALA A 40 -18.37 -10.56 5.70
C ALA A 40 -17.83 -9.32 4.96
N VAL A 41 -18.36 -8.13 5.29
CA VAL A 41 -17.89 -6.87 4.71
C VAL A 41 -16.42 -6.63 5.05
N HIS A 42 -16.06 -6.85 6.31
CA HIS A 42 -14.66 -6.72 6.75
C HIS A 42 -13.75 -7.74 6.04
N ALA A 43 -14.21 -8.98 5.84
CA ALA A 43 -13.47 -9.98 5.08
C ALA A 43 -13.20 -9.53 3.63
N LEU A 44 -14.13 -8.83 2.99
CA LEU A 44 -13.95 -8.29 1.63
C LEU A 44 -12.86 -7.20 1.55
N GLU A 45 -12.51 -6.53 2.64
CA GLU A 45 -11.39 -5.56 2.65
C GLU A 45 -10.05 -6.23 2.37
N TYR A 46 -9.94 -7.55 2.63
CA TYR A 46 -8.72 -8.32 2.37
C TYR A 46 -8.37 -8.41 0.88
N ARG A 47 -9.32 -8.20 -0.03
CA ARG A 47 -9.04 -8.13 -1.47
C ARG A 47 -7.98 -7.07 -1.80
N PHE A 48 -7.84 -6.05 -0.96
CA PHE A 48 -6.81 -5.03 -1.12
C PHE A 48 -5.39 -5.61 -0.98
N PHE A 49 -5.23 -6.61 -0.10
CA PHE A 49 -3.95 -7.28 0.15
C PHE A 49 -3.74 -8.51 -0.74
N PHE A 50 -4.81 -9.15 -1.17
CA PHE A 50 -4.81 -10.40 -1.93
C PHE A 50 -5.64 -10.25 -3.21
N PRO A 51 -5.14 -9.51 -4.22
CA PRO A 51 -5.91 -9.18 -5.42
C PRO A 51 -6.29 -10.41 -6.28
N HIS A 52 -5.58 -11.52 -6.12
CA HIS A 52 -5.83 -12.77 -6.86
C HIS A 52 -6.78 -13.74 -6.14
N GLN A 53 -7.20 -13.39 -4.92
CA GLN A 53 -8.16 -14.18 -4.16
C GLN A 53 -9.55 -13.57 -4.31
N ASN A 54 -10.54 -14.44 -4.57
CA ASN A 54 -11.92 -14.02 -4.81
C ASN A 54 -12.87 -14.33 -3.65
N ILE A 55 -12.47 -15.21 -2.71
CA ILE A 55 -13.31 -15.62 -1.58
C ILE A 55 -12.54 -15.36 -0.29
N PHE A 56 -13.15 -14.59 0.61
CA PHE A 56 -12.56 -14.17 1.88
C PHE A 56 -13.45 -14.63 3.04
N ASP A 57 -12.89 -15.38 4.00
CA ASP A 57 -13.61 -15.90 5.15
C ASP A 57 -13.39 -15.01 6.39
N GLY A 58 -14.45 -14.46 6.94
CA GLY A 58 -14.40 -13.60 8.12
C GLY A 58 -13.92 -14.30 9.39
N ARG A 59 -13.89 -15.66 9.42
CA ARG A 59 -13.33 -16.42 10.52
C ARG A 59 -11.80 -16.37 10.53
N GLU A 60 -11.18 -16.37 9.37
CA GLU A 60 -9.73 -16.23 9.22
C GLU A 60 -9.27 -14.80 9.58
N ALA A 61 -10.14 -13.83 9.29
CA ALA A 61 -9.90 -12.43 9.62
C ALA A 61 -9.82 -12.13 11.13
N LEU A 62 -10.56 -12.87 11.95
CA LEU A 62 -10.62 -12.68 13.41
C LEU A 62 -9.46 -13.35 14.18
N GLY A 63 -8.71 -14.25 13.54
CA GLY A 63 -7.75 -15.16 14.19
C GLY A 63 -6.33 -14.62 14.38
N SER A 64 -6.03 -13.37 14.11
CA SER A 64 -4.68 -12.84 14.28
C SER A 64 -4.60 -11.78 15.34
N ASP A 65 -3.84 -12.09 16.36
CA ASP A 65 -3.34 -11.10 17.31
C ASP A 65 -2.73 -9.93 16.56
N LEU A 66 -3.31 -8.75 16.80
CA LEU A 66 -2.77 -7.46 16.40
C LEU A 66 -1.49 -7.18 17.22
N SER A 67 -0.47 -7.99 17.09
CA SER A 67 0.86 -7.53 17.43
C SER A 67 1.27 -6.55 16.34
N VAL A 68 0.99 -5.29 16.59
CA VAL A 68 1.52 -4.17 15.82
C VAL A 68 3.04 -4.23 15.93
N ALA A 69 3.67 -5.03 15.08
CA ALA A 69 5.10 -4.90 14.89
C ALA A 69 5.25 -3.68 14.00
N ASP A 70 5.57 -2.55 14.64
CA ASP A 70 5.90 -1.32 13.96
C ASP A 70 6.84 -1.63 12.79
N PHE A 71 6.46 -1.15 11.61
CA PHE A 71 7.44 -0.92 10.57
C PHE A 71 8.34 0.15 11.17
N SER A 72 9.42 -0.30 11.76
CA SER A 72 10.24 0.56 12.60
C SER A 72 10.78 1.73 11.76
N ASP A 73 10.93 2.88 12.40
CA ASP A 73 11.60 4.06 11.84
C ASP A 73 12.90 3.69 11.11
N THR A 74 13.54 2.58 11.51
CA THR A 74 14.73 2.03 10.87
C THR A 74 14.52 1.62 9.41
N LYS A 75 13.33 1.14 9.02
CA LYS A 75 13.05 0.76 7.63
C LYS A 75 12.72 1.95 6.75
N GLU A 76 12.03 2.96 7.29
CA GLU A 76 11.83 4.23 6.60
C GLU A 76 13.19 4.92 6.36
N ASP A 77 14.07 4.92 7.37
CA ASP A 77 15.42 5.45 7.25
C ASP A 77 16.29 4.66 6.26
N GLU A 78 16.05 3.35 6.12
CA GLU A 78 16.69 2.53 5.09
C GLU A 78 16.31 3.03 3.69
N LEU A 79 15.02 3.27 3.42
CA LEU A 79 14.58 3.82 2.13
C LEU A 79 15.21 5.19 1.86
N ILE A 80 15.27 6.09 2.86
CA ILE A 80 15.94 7.39 2.71
C ILE A 80 17.41 7.23 2.34
N ARG A 81 18.13 6.28 2.96
CA ARG A 81 19.53 5.99 2.58
C ARG A 81 19.66 5.47 1.15
N LEU A 82 18.70 4.65 0.70
CA LEU A 82 18.67 4.15 -0.68
C LEU A 82 18.41 5.28 -1.68
N LEU A 83 17.50 6.22 -1.35
CA LEU A 83 17.27 7.43 -2.13
C LEU A 83 18.55 8.29 -2.23
N CYS A 84 19.27 8.48 -1.12
CA CYS A 84 20.57 9.19 -1.12
C CYS A 84 21.60 8.52 -2.03
N LYS A 85 21.65 7.18 -2.04
CA LYS A 85 22.56 6.40 -2.89
C LYS A 85 22.08 6.29 -4.33
N LYS A 86 20.83 6.67 -4.59
CA LYS A 86 20.18 6.54 -5.90
C LYS A 86 20.18 5.11 -6.44
N ASP A 87 20.17 4.13 -5.53
CA ASP A 87 20.19 2.71 -5.87
C ASP A 87 18.78 2.23 -6.20
N THR A 88 18.37 2.39 -7.45
CA THR A 88 17.03 2.03 -7.92
C THR A 88 16.74 0.55 -7.78
N SER A 89 17.74 -0.32 -7.95
CA SER A 89 17.58 -1.77 -7.79
C SER A 89 17.29 -2.16 -6.33
N ALA A 90 18.01 -1.53 -5.39
CA ALA A 90 17.77 -1.74 -3.97
C ALA A 90 16.42 -1.14 -3.52
N ILE A 91 16.00 -0.02 -4.10
CA ILE A 91 14.67 0.56 -3.89
C ILE A 91 13.58 -0.42 -4.35
N ASP A 92 13.72 -1.04 -5.52
CA ASP A 92 12.77 -2.03 -6.02
C ASP A 92 12.63 -3.22 -5.06
N LEU A 93 13.75 -3.75 -4.59
CA LEU A 93 13.76 -4.84 -3.60
C LEU A 93 13.14 -4.41 -2.26
N TRP A 94 13.41 -3.18 -1.83
CA TRP A 94 12.83 -2.63 -0.61
C TRP A 94 11.29 -2.57 -0.70
N PHE A 95 10.73 -2.09 -1.83
CA PHE A 95 9.28 -2.05 -2.05
C PHE A 95 8.65 -3.43 -2.16
N GLN A 96 9.35 -4.41 -2.71
CA GLN A 96 8.89 -5.80 -2.71
C GLN A 96 8.76 -6.33 -1.29
N ASN A 97 9.79 -6.15 -0.45
CA ASN A 97 9.75 -6.54 0.96
C ASN A 97 8.69 -5.76 1.75
N PHE A 98 8.46 -4.49 1.41
CA PHE A 98 7.43 -3.66 2.03
C PHE A 98 6.01 -4.14 1.69
N SER A 99 5.76 -4.49 0.43
CA SER A 99 4.48 -5.07 0.00
C SER A 99 4.20 -6.40 0.70
N ASP A 100 5.20 -7.29 0.78
CA ASP A 100 5.09 -8.56 1.50
C ASP A 100 4.80 -8.34 3.00
N TRP A 101 5.47 -7.37 3.60
CA TRP A 101 5.26 -7.01 4.99
C TRP A 101 3.85 -6.44 5.23
N LEU A 102 3.35 -5.53 4.37
CA LEU A 102 1.98 -5.02 4.45
C LEU A 102 0.97 -6.16 4.41
N THR A 103 1.15 -7.11 3.49
CA THR A 103 0.26 -8.26 3.30
C THR A 103 0.27 -9.19 4.50
N GLN A 104 1.43 -9.39 5.15
CA GLN A 104 1.56 -10.31 6.29
C GLN A 104 1.08 -9.70 7.61
N LYS A 105 1.27 -8.40 7.81
CA LYS A 105 1.07 -7.73 9.11
C LYS A 105 -0.26 -7.01 9.23
N PHE A 106 -0.73 -6.40 8.14
CA PHE A 106 -1.94 -5.61 8.21
C PHE A 106 -3.13 -6.37 7.64
N ARG A 107 -4.22 -6.30 8.39
CA ARG A 107 -5.51 -6.91 8.05
C ARG A 107 -6.60 -5.87 7.83
N THR A 108 -6.28 -4.60 7.98
CA THR A 108 -7.19 -3.52 7.65
C THR A 108 -6.50 -2.53 6.72
N LYS A 109 -7.22 -2.17 5.67
CA LYS A 109 -6.79 -1.18 4.68
C LYS A 109 -6.35 0.13 5.33
N ASN A 110 -7.05 0.55 6.39
CA ASN A 110 -6.73 1.79 7.10
C ASN A 110 -5.34 1.78 7.74
N PHE A 111 -4.92 0.66 8.33
CA PHE A 111 -3.56 0.55 8.89
C PHE A 111 -2.47 0.61 7.83
N ALA A 112 -2.69 -0.04 6.67
CA ALA A 112 -1.77 0.07 5.55
C ALA A 112 -1.63 1.55 5.09
N PHE A 113 -2.74 2.28 5.02
CA PHE A 113 -2.74 3.70 4.65
C PHE A 113 -1.98 4.57 5.65
N ILE A 114 -2.11 4.33 6.96
CA ILE A 114 -1.34 5.04 7.99
C ILE A 114 0.16 4.88 7.74
N GLN A 115 0.64 3.66 7.44
CA GLN A 115 2.06 3.42 7.17
C GLN A 115 2.53 4.13 5.90
N ILE A 116 1.69 4.16 4.87
CA ILE A 116 2.00 4.86 3.62
C ILE A 116 2.08 6.37 3.84
N TYR A 117 1.17 6.94 4.62
CA TYR A 117 1.22 8.36 4.97
C TYR A 117 2.46 8.71 5.80
N SER A 118 2.85 7.85 6.75
CA SER A 118 4.11 8.02 7.49
C SER A 118 5.31 8.05 6.55
N LEU A 119 5.40 7.07 5.65
CA LEU A 119 6.48 6.98 4.66
C LEU A 119 6.54 8.20 3.74
N LEU A 120 5.40 8.67 3.22
CA LEU A 120 5.32 9.87 2.39
C LEU A 120 5.75 11.12 3.15
N GLY A 121 5.32 11.24 4.41
CA GLY A 121 5.74 12.34 5.30
C GLY A 121 7.26 12.32 5.55
N ARG A 122 7.85 11.13 5.74
CA ARG A 122 9.31 10.97 5.91
C ARG A 122 10.09 11.36 4.67
N ILE A 123 9.62 10.95 3.48
CA ILE A 123 10.21 11.33 2.20
C ILE A 123 10.14 12.85 2.01
N LEU A 124 8.98 13.47 2.24
CA LEU A 124 8.82 14.91 2.10
C LEU A 124 9.76 15.68 3.03
N LYS A 125 9.83 15.27 4.31
CA LYS A 125 10.73 15.87 5.29
C LYS A 125 12.19 15.81 4.85
N PHE A 126 12.64 14.67 4.31
CA PHE A 126 13.99 14.50 3.79
C PHE A 126 14.32 15.50 2.67
N PHE A 127 13.39 15.73 1.74
CA PHE A 127 13.59 16.70 0.66
C PHE A 127 13.64 18.14 1.16
N TYR A 128 12.83 18.49 2.17
CA TYR A 128 12.93 19.79 2.85
C TYR A 128 14.27 20.00 3.54
N GLU A 129 14.80 18.98 4.21
CA GLU A 129 16.12 19.03 4.88
C GLU A 129 17.26 19.26 3.87
N LEU A 130 17.11 18.81 2.63
CA LEU A 130 18.05 19.05 1.54
C LEU A 130 17.85 20.42 0.84
N ASN A 131 16.88 21.24 1.25
CA ASN A 131 16.51 22.50 0.60
C ASN A 131 16.24 22.35 -0.92
N LEU A 132 15.68 21.22 -1.33
CA LEU A 132 15.27 20.97 -2.71
C LEU A 132 13.88 21.53 -2.97
N ASP A 133 13.61 21.86 -4.24
CA ASP A 133 12.25 22.21 -4.67
C ASP A 133 11.31 21.03 -4.48
N THR A 134 10.35 21.18 -3.59
CA THR A 134 9.38 20.16 -3.20
C THR A 134 7.99 20.35 -3.83
N HIS A 135 7.77 21.42 -4.58
CA HIS A 135 6.43 21.79 -5.08
C HIS A 135 5.73 20.64 -5.83
N ASP A 136 6.42 19.99 -6.77
CA ASP A 136 5.87 18.84 -7.50
C ASP A 136 5.68 17.61 -6.62
N LEU A 137 6.54 17.41 -5.61
CA LEU A 137 6.45 16.32 -4.66
C LEU A 137 5.24 16.50 -3.76
N GLU A 138 5.05 17.71 -3.24
CA GLU A 138 3.87 18.07 -2.44
C GLU A 138 2.57 17.83 -3.19
N ALA A 139 2.50 18.26 -4.47
CA ALA A 139 1.33 18.03 -5.31
C ALA A 139 1.03 16.54 -5.51
N LYS A 140 2.06 15.70 -5.71
CA LYS A 140 1.92 14.24 -5.83
C LYS A 140 1.49 13.59 -4.52
N ILE A 141 2.06 13.99 -3.40
CA ILE A 141 1.69 13.51 -2.07
C ILE A 141 0.23 13.90 -1.78
N LEU A 142 -0.15 15.15 -2.02
CA LEU A 142 -1.52 15.62 -1.83
C LEU A 142 -2.52 14.86 -2.71
N TYR A 143 -2.13 14.53 -3.96
CA TYR A 143 -2.94 13.69 -4.83
C TYR A 143 -3.24 12.34 -4.16
N VAL A 144 -2.23 11.64 -3.63
CA VAL A 144 -2.44 10.36 -2.95
C VAL A 144 -3.28 10.51 -1.69
N TYR A 145 -3.06 11.54 -0.88
CA TYR A 145 -3.91 11.80 0.30
C TYR A 145 -5.40 11.86 -0.06
N ASN A 146 -5.73 12.49 -1.18
CA ASN A 146 -7.12 12.65 -1.62
C ASN A 146 -7.68 11.41 -2.33
N HIS A 147 -6.83 10.59 -2.97
CA HIS A 147 -7.24 9.53 -3.88
C HIS A 147 -6.77 8.13 -3.45
N ILE A 148 -6.24 7.98 -2.22
CA ILE A 148 -5.70 6.69 -1.75
C ILE A 148 -6.74 5.55 -1.77
N ASN A 149 -8.02 5.89 -1.63
CA ASN A 149 -9.12 4.93 -1.69
C ASN A 149 -9.39 4.40 -3.10
N GLU A 150 -8.87 5.06 -4.14
CA GLU A 150 -9.02 4.64 -5.53
C GLU A 150 -8.04 3.53 -5.91
N PHE A 151 -6.98 3.33 -5.14
CA PHE A 151 -6.08 2.20 -5.34
C PHE A 151 -6.81 0.89 -5.01
N HIS A 152 -6.75 -0.05 -5.95
CA HIS A 152 -7.50 -1.30 -5.88
C HIS A 152 -6.81 -2.34 -4.99
N ASN A 153 -5.47 -2.30 -4.91
CA ASN A 153 -4.66 -3.25 -4.16
C ASN A 153 -3.31 -2.67 -3.72
N THR A 154 -2.61 -3.41 -2.85
CA THR A 154 -1.29 -3.04 -2.33
C THR A 154 -0.22 -2.99 -3.43
N GLU A 155 -0.32 -3.83 -4.45
CA GLU A 155 0.66 -3.88 -5.54
C GLU A 155 0.64 -2.58 -6.35
N GLU A 156 -0.56 -2.12 -6.73
CA GLU A 156 -0.75 -0.85 -7.44
C GLU A 156 -0.20 0.33 -6.64
N LEU A 157 -0.50 0.36 -5.34
CA LEU A 157 -0.05 1.42 -4.45
C LEU A 157 1.47 1.41 -4.23
N CYS A 158 2.07 0.23 -4.02
CA CYS A 158 3.52 0.07 -3.90
C CYS A 158 4.24 0.40 -5.21
N GLN A 159 3.66 0.06 -6.37
CA GLN A 159 4.21 0.44 -7.67
C GLN A 159 4.22 1.96 -7.83
N TRP A 160 3.14 2.64 -7.48
CA TRP A 160 3.07 4.10 -7.51
C TRP A 160 4.14 4.75 -6.61
N LEU A 161 4.32 4.26 -5.38
CA LEU A 161 5.34 4.73 -4.45
C LEU A 161 6.76 4.50 -5.00
N LYS A 162 6.99 3.35 -5.61
CA LYS A 162 8.27 3.02 -6.26
C LYS A 162 8.57 3.98 -7.40
N ASP A 163 7.58 4.24 -8.28
CA ASP A 163 7.74 5.18 -9.39
C ASP A 163 8.01 6.61 -8.89
N LEU A 164 7.39 7.00 -7.78
CA LEU A 164 7.71 8.26 -7.10
C LEU A 164 9.17 8.29 -6.64
N CYS A 165 9.67 7.24 -5.98
CA CYS A 165 11.06 7.17 -5.53
C CYS A 165 12.06 7.21 -6.70
N HIS A 166 11.76 6.54 -7.82
CA HIS A 166 12.59 6.61 -9.02
C HIS A 166 12.61 8.02 -9.64
N LEU A 167 11.47 8.73 -9.62
CA LEU A 167 11.42 10.13 -10.03
C LEU A 167 12.28 11.00 -9.13
N LEU A 168 12.23 10.77 -7.82
CA LEU A 168 13.02 11.50 -6.84
C LEU A 168 14.53 11.26 -6.99
N CYS A 169 14.95 10.03 -7.29
CA CYS A 169 16.34 9.74 -7.62
C CYS A 169 16.82 10.56 -8.82
N ARG A 170 16.02 10.68 -9.87
CA ARG A 170 16.35 11.52 -11.05
C ARG A 170 16.44 13.01 -10.71
N LYS A 171 15.54 13.52 -9.86
CA LYS A 171 15.61 14.91 -9.38
C LYS A 171 16.88 15.18 -8.56
N LEU A 172 17.29 14.25 -7.71
CA LEU A 172 18.54 14.35 -6.95
C LEU A 172 19.78 14.39 -7.87
N ASP A 173 19.76 13.68 -9.01
CA ASP A 173 20.83 13.74 -10.00
C ASP A 173 20.93 15.12 -10.66
N SER A 174 19.80 15.68 -11.11
CA SER A 174 19.77 16.98 -11.78
C SER A 174 20.23 18.11 -10.86
N SER A 175 19.75 18.11 -9.61
CA SER A 175 20.11 19.14 -8.62
C SER A 175 21.59 19.12 -8.25
N MET A 176 22.21 17.94 -8.12
CA MET A 176 23.65 17.82 -7.85
C MET A 176 24.50 18.28 -9.05
N ASN A 177 24.06 18.00 -10.28
CA ASN A 177 24.75 18.50 -11.47
C ASN A 177 24.70 20.03 -11.55
N ASP A 178 23.57 20.65 -11.23
CA ASP A 178 23.42 22.11 -11.19
C ASP A 178 24.31 22.77 -10.12
N TYR A 179 24.48 22.14 -8.96
CA TYR A 179 25.42 22.59 -7.93
C TYR A 179 26.89 22.47 -8.39
N HIS A 180 27.27 21.37 -9.02
CA HIS A 180 28.60 21.20 -9.57
C HIS A 180 28.90 22.19 -10.71
N GLN A 181 27.93 22.45 -11.60
CA GLN A 181 28.10 23.40 -12.68
C GLN A 181 28.26 24.84 -12.15
N LYS A 182 27.45 25.27 -11.19
CA LYS A 182 27.60 26.58 -10.53
C LYS A 182 28.92 26.74 -9.76
N LEU A 183 29.48 25.66 -9.20
CA LEU A 183 30.78 25.69 -8.55
C LEU A 183 31.95 25.76 -9.54
N CYS A 184 31.79 25.30 -10.79
CA CYS A 184 32.80 25.39 -11.84
C CYS A 184 32.76 26.74 -12.58
N GLU A 185 31.71 27.53 -12.41
CA GLU A 185 31.59 28.89 -13.01
C GLU A 185 32.06 30.02 -12.08
N LEU A 186 32.47 29.71 -10.84
CA LEU A 186 33.07 30.60 -9.85
C LEU A 186 34.59 30.49 -9.83
#